data_3d7e9b7734a1bfabad3af2f8fa68b41c
#
_entry.id   3d7e9b7734a1bfabad3af2f8fa68b41c
#
_cell.length_a   1.000
_cell.length_b   1.000
_cell.length_c   1.000
_cell.angle_alpha   90.00
_cell.angle_beta   90.00
_cell.angle_gamma   90.00
#
_symmetry.space_group_name_H-M   'P 1'
#
loop_
_entity.id
_entity.type
_entity.pdbx_description
1 polymer ?
#
loop_
_entity_poly.entity_id
_entity_poly.type
_entity_poly.pdbx_seq_one_letter_code
_entity_poly.pdbx_strand_id
1 'polypeptide(L)'
;EMTSRDEMFLPRMGLEQRALFIVLPDNDTTFNFIATMLYTQLFDQLFRLADSTPEYNGALPVHVRLMMDEFANVALPKNFKNILAVCRSRNISCDIILQNIAQLKSLFKDDWEGIIGNCDTLLYLGGNEYGTYEYLSKILGKETERTKSQSIGKGSRGSSSDSLQTAGRELCMPDEIRRMRDDECLLLMRSEDPVIDRKYNLLKHPNVKYTPDAGGEPYVMPPDYMGDAATITMDAVAAATAPEITEEMYEQLDYLEKHPEENYYENEENFSQYDQGD
;
A
#
# COMPACT_ATOMS: atom_id res chain seq x y z
N GLU A 1 -26.87 -1.70 10.07
CA GLU A 1 -27.23 -2.90 9.28
C GLU A 1 -26.15 -3.34 8.28
N MET A 2 -25.30 -2.43 7.75
CA MET A 2 -24.23 -2.77 6.79
C MET A 2 -23.22 -3.83 7.29
N THR A 3 -23.13 -4.07 8.57
CA THR A 3 -22.18 -5.00 9.19
C THR A 3 -22.84 -6.07 10.07
N SER A 4 -24.12 -6.27 9.92
CA SER A 4 -24.89 -7.18 10.79
C SER A 4 -24.70 -8.67 10.46
N ARG A 5 -24.14 -9.00 9.30
CA ARG A 5 -23.87 -10.37 8.83
C ARG A 5 -22.49 -10.45 8.22
N ASP A 6 -21.78 -11.57 8.47
CA ASP A 6 -20.54 -11.90 7.77
C ASP A 6 -20.89 -12.71 6.51
N GLU A 7 -20.88 -12.06 5.37
CA GLU A 7 -21.12 -12.68 4.06
C GLU A 7 -19.82 -12.88 3.27
N MET A 8 -18.72 -12.26 3.72
CA MET A 8 -17.46 -12.26 2.99
C MET A 8 -16.61 -13.50 3.26
N PHE A 9 -16.71 -14.08 4.46
CA PHE A 9 -15.91 -15.22 4.89
C PHE A 9 -14.43 -15.06 4.57
N LEU A 10 -13.84 -13.97 5.04
CA LEU A 10 -12.47 -13.54 4.74
C LEU A 10 -11.40 -14.65 4.89
N PRO A 11 -11.47 -15.57 5.88
CA PRO A 11 -10.54 -16.69 5.98
C PRO A 11 -10.45 -17.57 4.73
N ARG A 12 -11.52 -17.66 3.94
CA ARG A 12 -11.51 -18.44 2.70
C ARG A 12 -10.53 -17.94 1.64
N MET A 13 -10.09 -16.67 1.74
CA MET A 13 -9.03 -16.16 0.87
C MET A 13 -7.72 -16.93 1.02
N GLY A 14 -7.44 -17.47 2.20
CA GLY A 14 -6.26 -18.29 2.45
C GLY A 14 -6.46 -19.80 2.24
N LEU A 15 -7.70 -20.26 1.94
CA LEU A 15 -8.06 -21.67 1.82
C LEU A 15 -8.39 -22.08 0.38
N GLU A 16 -8.90 -21.19 -0.43
CA GLU A 16 -9.37 -21.47 -1.79
C GLU A 16 -9.02 -20.32 -2.73
N GLN A 17 -8.96 -20.60 -4.03
CA GLN A 17 -8.70 -19.57 -5.04
C GLN A 17 -9.89 -18.63 -5.17
N ARG A 18 -9.73 -17.40 -4.70
CA ARG A 18 -10.72 -16.32 -4.75
C ARG A 18 -10.10 -15.01 -5.17
N ALA A 19 -10.91 -14.11 -5.71
CA ALA A 19 -10.56 -12.72 -5.93
C ALA A 19 -11.57 -11.82 -5.22
N LEU A 20 -11.07 -10.86 -4.44
CA LEU A 20 -11.85 -9.81 -3.80
C LEU A 20 -11.45 -8.47 -4.42
N PHE A 21 -12.41 -7.78 -5.01
CA PHE A 21 -12.21 -6.44 -5.56
C PHE A 21 -12.79 -5.42 -4.60
N ILE A 22 -11.96 -4.49 -4.14
CA ILE A 22 -12.34 -3.39 -3.25
C ILE A 22 -12.24 -2.11 -4.07
N VAL A 23 -13.39 -1.51 -4.35
CA VAL A 23 -13.47 -0.26 -5.11
C VAL A 23 -13.76 0.87 -4.13
N LEU A 24 -12.85 1.84 -4.06
CA LEU A 24 -12.97 3.02 -3.22
C LEU A 24 -13.18 4.26 -4.11
N PRO A 25 -14.06 5.20 -3.73
CA PRO A 25 -14.20 6.45 -4.47
C PRO A 25 -12.96 7.33 -4.27
N ASP A 26 -12.45 7.91 -5.35
CA ASP A 26 -11.22 8.72 -5.33
C ASP A 26 -11.40 10.07 -4.61
N ASN A 27 -12.61 10.61 -4.63
CA ASN A 27 -12.92 11.96 -4.18
C ASN A 27 -13.71 12.02 -2.87
N ASP A 28 -14.11 10.88 -2.30
CA ASP A 28 -14.87 10.80 -1.05
C ASP A 28 -14.21 9.86 -0.04
N THR A 29 -13.67 10.43 1.02
CA THR A 29 -12.99 9.70 2.09
C THR A 29 -13.90 9.28 3.23
N THR A 30 -15.20 9.65 3.18
CA THR A 30 -16.16 9.43 4.26
C THR A 30 -16.24 7.96 4.69
N PHE A 31 -16.13 7.03 3.76
CA PHE A 31 -16.23 5.60 4.02
C PHE A 31 -14.88 4.87 4.12
N ASN A 32 -13.76 5.59 4.13
CA ASN A 32 -12.42 4.98 4.23
C ASN A 32 -12.24 4.16 5.51
N PHE A 33 -12.97 4.50 6.59
CA PHE A 33 -12.93 3.72 7.82
C PHE A 33 -13.42 2.28 7.61
N ILE A 34 -14.39 2.04 6.69
CA ILE A 34 -14.87 0.68 6.36
C ILE A 34 -13.75 -0.12 5.70
N ALA A 35 -12.98 0.50 4.79
CA ALA A 35 -11.83 -0.14 4.18
C ALA A 35 -10.74 -0.45 5.23
N THR A 36 -10.48 0.46 6.17
CA THR A 36 -9.56 0.21 7.29
C THR A 36 -10.01 -0.98 8.14
N MET A 37 -11.31 -1.06 8.46
CA MET A 37 -11.88 -2.19 9.21
C MET A 37 -11.73 -3.49 8.43
N LEU A 38 -12.03 -3.47 7.13
CA LEU A 38 -11.89 -4.64 6.25
C LEU A 38 -10.45 -5.14 6.23
N TYR A 39 -9.46 -4.28 5.98
CA TYR A 39 -8.05 -4.67 5.99
C TYR A 39 -7.60 -5.18 7.37
N THR A 40 -8.05 -4.54 8.44
CA THR A 40 -7.73 -4.98 9.80
C THR A 40 -8.27 -6.38 10.06
N GLN A 41 -9.53 -6.62 9.72
CA GLN A 41 -10.16 -7.93 9.89
C GLN A 41 -9.56 -8.99 8.96
N LEU A 42 -9.25 -8.62 7.72
CA LEU A 42 -8.63 -9.53 6.76
C LEU A 42 -7.29 -10.05 7.28
N PHE A 43 -6.38 -9.15 7.68
CA PHE A 43 -5.08 -9.55 8.21
C PHE A 43 -5.21 -10.33 9.51
N ASP A 44 -6.04 -9.89 10.46
CA ASP A 44 -6.24 -10.59 11.72
C ASP A 44 -6.77 -12.02 11.50
N GLN A 45 -7.79 -12.20 10.66
CA GLN A 45 -8.37 -13.50 10.39
C GLN A 45 -7.42 -14.42 9.62
N LEU A 46 -6.67 -13.90 8.64
CA LEU A 46 -5.69 -14.69 7.91
C LEU A 46 -4.52 -15.11 8.80
N PHE A 47 -4.04 -14.22 9.68
CA PHE A 47 -2.98 -14.53 10.63
C PHE A 47 -3.42 -15.57 11.64
N ARG A 48 -4.61 -15.41 12.23
CA ARG A 48 -5.20 -16.41 13.14
C ARG A 48 -5.35 -17.76 12.46
N LEU A 49 -5.84 -17.80 11.23
CA LEU A 49 -5.98 -19.02 10.45
C LEU A 49 -4.63 -19.73 10.27
N ALA A 50 -3.60 -19.00 9.88
CA ALA A 50 -2.26 -19.54 9.69
C ALA A 50 -1.65 -20.06 11.01
N ASP A 51 -1.82 -19.30 12.11
CA ASP A 51 -1.19 -19.58 13.39
C ASP A 51 -1.95 -20.63 14.24
N SER A 52 -3.30 -20.70 14.12
CA SER A 52 -4.12 -21.57 14.95
C SER A 52 -4.33 -22.98 14.40
N THR A 53 -4.02 -23.20 13.12
CA THR A 53 -4.22 -24.50 12.47
C THR A 53 -2.88 -25.24 12.39
N PRO A 54 -2.64 -26.28 13.22
CA PRO A 54 -1.34 -26.97 13.28
C PRO A 54 -0.87 -27.54 11.93
N GLU A 55 -1.83 -27.96 11.09
CA GLU A 55 -1.55 -28.54 9.77
C GLU A 55 -0.96 -27.53 8.79
N TYR A 56 -1.17 -26.21 9.02
CA TYR A 56 -0.65 -25.14 8.15
C TYR A 56 0.77 -24.71 8.52
N ASN A 57 1.30 -25.18 9.65
CA ASN A 57 2.66 -24.87 10.09
C ASN A 57 3.00 -23.36 10.05
N GLY A 58 2.03 -22.52 10.39
CA GLY A 58 2.17 -21.06 10.43
C GLY A 58 2.02 -20.34 9.07
N ALA A 59 1.70 -21.06 7.98
CA ALA A 59 1.54 -20.47 6.66
C ALA A 59 0.21 -20.90 6.01
N LEU A 60 -0.47 -19.99 5.35
CA LEU A 60 -1.73 -20.29 4.65
C LEU A 60 -1.51 -21.29 3.51
N PRO A 61 -2.41 -22.26 3.31
CA PRO A 61 -2.31 -23.24 2.22
C PRO A 61 -2.42 -22.60 0.83
N VAL A 62 -3.19 -21.53 0.70
CA VAL A 62 -3.29 -20.75 -0.55
C VAL A 62 -2.62 -19.40 -0.33
N HIS A 63 -1.72 -19.04 -1.27
CA HIS A 63 -1.04 -17.74 -1.24
C HIS A 63 -2.05 -16.60 -1.43
N VAL A 64 -2.04 -15.64 -0.51
CA VAL A 64 -2.86 -14.43 -0.59
C VAL A 64 -2.01 -13.27 -1.07
N ARG A 65 -2.38 -12.67 -2.19
CA ARG A 65 -1.70 -11.51 -2.76
C ARG A 65 -2.60 -10.28 -2.69
N LEU A 66 -2.15 -9.25 -2.02
CA LEU A 66 -2.84 -7.96 -1.95
C LEU A 66 -2.20 -7.00 -2.96
N MET A 67 -2.97 -6.58 -3.94
CA MET A 67 -2.56 -5.54 -4.91
C MET A 67 -3.20 -4.23 -4.47
N MET A 68 -2.40 -3.33 -3.91
CA MET A 68 -2.84 -2.06 -3.34
C MET A 68 -2.53 -0.94 -4.32
N ASP A 69 -3.39 -0.79 -5.31
CA ASP A 69 -3.32 0.30 -6.27
C ASP A 69 -3.70 1.62 -5.58
N GLU A 70 -3.04 2.71 -5.97
CA GLU A 70 -3.17 4.01 -5.31
C GLU A 70 -3.08 3.93 -3.77
N PHE A 71 -2.06 3.23 -3.29
CA PHE A 71 -1.85 2.92 -1.88
C PHE A 71 -2.02 4.14 -0.95
N ALA A 72 -1.72 5.34 -1.42
CA ALA A 72 -1.87 6.56 -0.65
C ALA A 72 -3.34 6.87 -0.29
N ASN A 73 -4.29 6.38 -1.08
CA ASN A 73 -5.73 6.60 -0.87
C ASN A 73 -6.36 5.46 -0.06
N VAL A 74 -5.60 4.38 0.19
CA VAL A 74 -6.08 3.24 0.98
C VAL A 74 -5.93 3.54 2.46
N ALA A 75 -7.03 3.53 3.18
CA ALA A 75 -7.02 3.69 4.63
C ALA A 75 -6.57 2.39 5.31
N LEU A 76 -5.30 2.32 5.67
CA LEU A 76 -4.66 1.14 6.26
C LEU A 76 -4.64 1.19 7.80
N PRO A 77 -4.52 0.02 8.46
CA PRO A 77 -4.24 -0.04 9.89
C PRO A 77 -2.96 0.72 10.25
N LYS A 78 -2.95 1.44 11.37
CA LYS A 78 -1.77 2.22 11.84
C LYS A 78 -0.50 1.38 12.00
N ASN A 79 -0.65 0.09 12.30
CA ASN A 79 0.45 -0.86 12.47
C ASN A 79 0.83 -1.62 11.17
N PHE A 80 0.47 -1.09 10.00
CA PHE A 80 0.70 -1.77 8.71
C PHE A 80 2.16 -2.19 8.48
N LYS A 81 3.14 -1.39 8.92
CA LYS A 81 4.56 -1.76 8.87
C LYS A 81 4.84 -3.10 9.55
N ASN A 82 4.26 -3.33 10.74
CA ASN A 82 4.43 -4.58 11.48
C ASN A 82 3.69 -5.74 10.80
N ILE A 83 2.50 -5.46 10.26
CA ILE A 83 1.73 -6.43 9.46
C ILE A 83 2.57 -6.88 8.25
N LEU A 84 3.11 -5.95 7.49
CA LEU A 84 3.93 -6.22 6.31
C LEU A 84 5.17 -7.09 6.64
N ALA A 85 5.83 -6.82 7.78
CA ALA A 85 7.01 -7.57 8.21
C ALA A 85 6.74 -9.06 8.45
N VAL A 86 5.49 -9.43 8.81
CA VAL A 86 5.12 -10.82 9.14
C VAL A 86 4.31 -11.53 8.05
N CYS A 87 3.87 -10.81 7.02
CA CYS A 87 3.07 -11.37 5.92
C CYS A 87 3.76 -12.53 5.22
N ARG A 88 5.06 -12.40 4.93
CA ARG A 88 5.85 -13.40 4.19
C ARG A 88 5.82 -14.76 4.87
N SER A 89 6.00 -14.83 6.19
CA SER A 89 5.99 -16.09 6.92
C SER A 89 4.64 -16.80 6.86
N ARG A 90 3.56 -16.08 6.61
CA ARG A 90 2.19 -16.58 6.54
C ARG A 90 1.68 -16.82 5.12
N ASN A 91 2.58 -16.82 4.13
CA ASN A 91 2.24 -16.99 2.71
C ASN A 91 1.33 -15.86 2.19
N ILE A 92 1.60 -14.63 2.63
CA ILE A 92 0.89 -13.42 2.19
C ILE A 92 1.92 -12.46 1.56
N SER A 93 1.58 -11.87 0.42
CA SER A 93 2.36 -10.80 -0.22
C SER A 93 1.53 -9.55 -0.44
N CYS A 94 2.21 -8.40 -0.43
CA CYS A 94 1.60 -7.10 -0.68
C CYS A 94 2.37 -6.40 -1.80
N ASP A 95 1.66 -5.99 -2.85
CA ASP A 95 2.16 -5.09 -3.88
C ASP A 95 1.67 -3.68 -3.57
N ILE A 96 2.61 -2.80 -3.27
CA ILE A 96 2.34 -1.42 -2.88
C ILE A 96 2.62 -0.53 -4.09
N ILE A 97 1.59 0.09 -4.66
CA ILE A 97 1.70 0.94 -5.84
C ILE A 97 1.51 2.39 -5.42
N LEU A 98 2.50 3.22 -5.73
CA LEU A 98 2.58 4.62 -5.35
C LEU A 98 2.93 5.48 -6.56
N GLN A 99 2.44 6.70 -6.59
CA GLN A 99 2.83 7.68 -7.60
C GLN A 99 4.23 8.25 -7.33
N ASN A 100 4.61 8.40 -6.05
CA ASN A 100 5.91 8.91 -5.62
C ASN A 100 6.20 8.57 -4.15
N ILE A 101 7.46 8.72 -3.74
CA ILE A 101 7.89 8.46 -2.36
C ILE A 101 7.35 9.50 -1.37
N ALA A 102 7.05 10.71 -1.80
CA ALA A 102 6.50 11.73 -0.90
C ALA A 102 5.14 11.31 -0.31
N GLN A 103 4.31 10.57 -1.06
CA GLN A 103 3.08 9.98 -0.54
C GLN A 103 3.36 9.02 0.63
N LEU A 104 4.34 8.14 0.49
CA LEU A 104 4.71 7.19 1.55
C LEU A 104 5.24 7.91 2.80
N LYS A 105 6.08 8.93 2.61
CA LYS A 105 6.58 9.78 3.70
C LYS A 105 5.46 10.51 4.43
N SER A 106 4.44 10.97 3.71
CA SER A 106 3.27 11.61 4.30
C SER A 106 2.45 10.67 5.17
N LEU A 107 2.26 9.43 4.72
CA LEU A 107 1.47 8.41 5.42
C LEU A 107 2.17 7.86 6.66
N PHE A 108 3.46 7.55 6.57
CA PHE A 108 4.19 6.81 7.60
C PHE A 108 5.28 7.62 8.29
N LYS A 109 5.45 8.90 7.96
CA LYS A 109 6.45 9.79 8.57
C LYS A 109 7.83 9.11 8.70
N ASP A 110 8.26 8.82 9.94
CA ASP A 110 9.55 8.20 10.23
C ASP A 110 9.63 6.71 9.88
N ASP A 111 8.49 6.04 9.67
CA ASP A 111 8.41 4.59 9.41
C ASP A 111 8.45 4.22 7.91
N TRP A 112 8.43 5.19 7.01
CA TRP A 112 8.34 4.96 5.56
C TRP A 112 9.49 4.10 4.98
N GLU A 113 10.71 4.29 5.48
CA GLU A 113 11.86 3.46 5.07
C GLU A 113 11.68 2.01 5.49
N GLY A 114 11.04 1.78 6.64
CA GLY A 114 10.72 0.44 7.10
C GLY A 114 9.69 -0.27 6.23
N ILE A 115 8.77 0.47 5.60
CA ILE A 115 7.83 -0.11 4.61
C ILE A 115 8.63 -0.59 3.39
N ILE A 116 9.47 0.26 2.80
CA ILE A 116 10.30 -0.13 1.65
C ILE A 116 11.25 -1.28 2.02
N GLY A 117 11.87 -1.22 3.19
CA GLY A 117 12.79 -2.26 3.67
C GLY A 117 12.16 -3.65 3.86
N ASN A 118 10.83 -3.71 4.03
CA ASN A 118 10.07 -4.96 4.08
C ASN A 118 9.68 -5.49 2.69
N CYS A 119 9.89 -4.71 1.63
CA CYS A 119 9.68 -5.15 0.26
C CYS A 119 10.98 -5.72 -0.32
N ASP A 120 10.92 -6.91 -0.90
CA ASP A 120 12.08 -7.55 -1.53
C ASP A 120 12.38 -6.95 -2.92
N THR A 121 11.39 -6.34 -3.54
CA THR A 121 11.48 -5.78 -4.89
C THR A 121 10.97 -4.35 -4.89
N LEU A 122 11.72 -3.46 -5.53
CA LEU A 122 11.30 -2.09 -5.85
C LEU A 122 11.37 -1.92 -7.37
N LEU A 123 10.21 -1.62 -7.96
CA LEU A 123 10.07 -1.35 -9.39
C LEU A 123 9.72 0.11 -9.59
N TYR A 124 10.60 0.84 -10.30
CA TYR A 124 10.35 2.22 -10.68
C TYR A 124 9.97 2.32 -12.16
N LEU A 125 8.81 2.87 -12.43
CA LEU A 125 8.24 2.99 -13.77
C LEU A 125 8.34 4.40 -14.36
N GLY A 126 9.08 5.28 -13.72
CA GLY A 126 9.14 6.70 -14.11
C GLY A 126 8.27 7.58 -13.22
N GLY A 127 8.48 8.88 -13.32
CA GLY A 127 7.75 9.89 -12.54
C GLY A 127 8.43 11.26 -12.65
N ASN A 128 7.89 12.28 -11.99
CA ASN A 128 8.41 13.65 -12.04
C ASN A 128 8.71 14.25 -10.65
N GLU A 129 8.84 13.41 -9.61
CA GLU A 129 9.04 13.89 -8.24
C GLU A 129 10.51 13.73 -7.83
N TYR A 130 11.15 14.87 -7.48
CA TYR A 130 12.59 14.95 -7.21
C TYR A 130 13.04 14.05 -6.05
N GLY A 131 12.26 13.98 -4.97
CA GLY A 131 12.60 13.16 -3.81
C GLY A 131 12.68 11.66 -4.14
N THR A 132 11.91 11.21 -5.14
CA THR A 132 11.99 9.85 -5.65
C THR A 132 13.30 9.61 -6.41
N TYR A 133 13.71 10.52 -7.29
CA TYR A 133 15.00 10.37 -8.00
C TYR A 133 16.19 10.39 -7.03
N GLU A 134 16.17 11.32 -6.08
CA GLU A 134 17.24 11.44 -5.08
C GLU A 134 17.34 10.17 -4.24
N TYR A 135 16.21 9.60 -3.81
CA TYR A 135 16.18 8.35 -3.07
C TYR A 135 16.74 7.19 -3.90
N LEU A 136 16.26 7.03 -5.13
CA LEU A 136 16.73 5.97 -6.04
C LEU A 136 18.22 6.08 -6.31
N SER A 137 18.73 7.26 -6.60
CA SER A 137 20.16 7.51 -6.81
C SER A 137 21.00 7.07 -5.61
N LYS A 138 20.53 7.39 -4.39
CA LYS A 138 21.23 7.00 -3.15
C LYS A 138 21.25 5.50 -2.92
N ILE A 139 20.13 4.80 -3.14
CA ILE A 139 20.06 3.34 -2.92
C ILE A 139 20.81 2.53 -4.00
N LEU A 140 20.94 3.07 -5.20
CA LEU A 140 21.78 2.48 -6.26
C LEU A 140 23.27 2.47 -5.89
N GLY A 141 23.69 3.38 -5.00
CA GLY A 141 25.07 3.45 -4.54
C GLY A 141 25.97 4.19 -5.49
N LYS A 142 27.27 3.96 -5.34
CA LYS A 142 28.33 4.69 -6.07
C LYS A 142 29.24 3.74 -6.84
N GLU A 143 29.70 4.19 -8.00
CA GLU A 143 30.78 3.56 -8.73
C GLU A 143 32.06 4.39 -8.63
N THR A 144 33.18 3.75 -8.94
CA THR A 144 34.48 4.42 -8.98
C THR A 144 34.79 4.86 -10.40
N GLU A 145 34.72 6.15 -10.66
CA GLU A 145 35.10 6.73 -11.95
C GLU A 145 36.59 7.09 -11.95
N ARG A 146 37.31 6.64 -12.97
CA ARG A 146 38.71 7.00 -13.18
C ARG A 146 38.79 8.07 -14.25
N THR A 147 39.05 9.28 -13.83
CA THR A 147 39.25 10.43 -14.75
C THR A 147 40.72 10.60 -15.03
N LYS A 148 41.11 10.50 -16.31
CA LYS A 148 42.46 10.82 -16.76
C LYS A 148 42.53 12.26 -17.17
N SER A 149 43.27 13.06 -16.40
CA SER A 149 43.54 14.48 -16.73
C SER A 149 44.92 14.55 -17.35
N GLN A 150 44.98 15.07 -18.59
CA GLN A 150 46.21 15.28 -19.32
C GLN A 150 46.53 16.79 -19.37
N SER A 151 47.62 17.21 -18.75
CA SER A 151 48.09 18.59 -18.83
C SER A 151 49.26 18.67 -19.82
N ILE A 152 49.05 19.37 -20.94
CA ILE A 152 50.08 19.60 -21.97
C ILE A 152 50.59 21.00 -21.80
N GLY A 153 51.77 21.14 -21.23
CA GLY A 153 52.49 22.43 -21.16
C GLY A 153 53.05 22.82 -22.52
N LYS A 154 52.55 23.93 -23.11
CA LYS A 154 53.15 24.56 -24.31
C LYS A 154 54.38 25.39 -23.93
N GLY A 155 55.48 24.71 -23.63
CA GLY A 155 56.77 25.38 -23.40
C GLY A 155 57.84 24.70 -24.24
N SER A 156 58.99 25.39 -24.48
CA SER A 156 60.10 24.94 -25.32
C SER A 156 60.77 23.63 -24.91
N ARG A 157 60.31 23.00 -23.79
CA ARG A 157 60.60 21.63 -23.36
C ARG A 157 59.28 21.01 -22.92
N GLY A 158 58.49 20.49 -23.86
CA GLY A 158 57.20 19.90 -23.62
C GLY A 158 57.26 18.86 -22.49
N SER A 159 56.65 19.17 -21.36
CA SER A 159 56.37 18.20 -20.30
C SER A 159 54.90 17.84 -20.34
N SER A 160 54.59 16.58 -20.55
CA SER A 160 53.25 16.06 -20.36
C SER A 160 53.17 15.34 -19.01
N SER A 161 52.22 15.72 -18.19
CA SER A 161 51.94 14.96 -16.97
C SER A 161 50.54 14.36 -17.08
N ASP A 162 50.48 13.07 -16.94
CA ASP A 162 49.23 12.32 -16.83
C ASP A 162 48.86 12.18 -15.33
N SER A 163 47.76 12.76 -14.92
CA SER A 163 47.21 12.55 -13.56
C SER A 163 45.96 11.69 -13.64
N LEU A 164 46.01 10.57 -12.93
CA LEU A 164 44.84 9.69 -12.72
C LEU A 164 44.16 10.10 -11.43
N GLN A 165 42.97 10.67 -11.52
CA GLN A 165 42.11 10.92 -10.39
C GLN A 165 41.02 9.86 -10.33
N THR A 166 40.81 9.34 -9.11
CA THR A 166 39.72 8.39 -8.81
C THR A 166 38.70 9.13 -7.97
N ALA A 167 37.48 9.23 -8.48
CA ALA A 167 36.37 9.85 -7.78
C ALA A 167 35.21 8.87 -7.68
N GLY A 168 34.49 8.92 -6.56
CA GLY A 168 33.24 8.19 -6.44
C GLY A 168 32.11 8.99 -7.09
N ARG A 169 31.44 8.42 -8.09
CA ARG A 169 30.25 8.97 -8.73
C ARG A 169 29.04 8.11 -8.33
N GLU A 170 27.88 8.68 -8.17
CA GLU A 170 26.65 7.91 -8.05
C GLU A 170 26.45 7.05 -9.30
N LEU A 171 26.11 5.77 -9.13
CA LEU A 171 25.93 4.83 -10.25
C LEU A 171 24.92 5.35 -11.27
N CYS A 172 23.89 6.03 -10.79
CA CYS A 172 22.95 6.76 -11.61
C CYS A 172 22.58 8.08 -10.89
N MET A 173 22.84 9.20 -11.53
CA MET A 173 22.54 10.52 -10.97
C MET A 173 21.02 10.79 -10.97
N PRO A 174 20.48 11.63 -10.07
CA PRO A 174 19.05 11.94 -10.04
C PRO A 174 18.51 12.48 -11.37
N ASP A 175 19.31 13.25 -12.11
CA ASP A 175 18.96 13.79 -13.42
C ASP A 175 18.97 12.73 -14.53
N GLU A 176 19.78 11.69 -14.41
CA GLU A 176 19.77 10.52 -15.31
C GLU A 176 18.52 9.68 -15.09
N ILE A 177 18.12 9.43 -13.83
CA ILE A 177 16.89 8.74 -13.48
C ILE A 177 15.66 9.50 -14.02
N ARG A 178 15.67 10.84 -13.89
CA ARG A 178 14.61 11.69 -14.45
C ARG A 178 14.49 11.57 -15.96
N ARG A 179 15.61 11.38 -16.67
CA ARG A 179 15.66 11.30 -18.15
C ARG A 179 15.49 9.88 -18.67
N MET A 180 15.21 8.93 -17.79
CA MET A 180 14.89 7.56 -18.20
C MET A 180 13.73 7.58 -19.20
N ARG A 181 13.80 6.73 -20.21
CA ARG A 181 12.80 6.70 -21.29
C ARG A 181 11.45 6.18 -20.77
N ASP A 182 10.39 6.61 -21.42
CA ASP A 182 9.02 6.20 -21.04
C ASP A 182 8.77 4.68 -21.18
N ASP A 183 9.56 4.00 -22.03
CA ASP A 183 9.48 2.54 -22.23
C ASP A 183 10.44 1.76 -21.31
N GLU A 184 11.19 2.44 -20.44
CA GLU A 184 12.14 1.83 -19.51
C GLU A 184 11.62 1.78 -18.07
N CYS A 185 12.13 0.85 -17.30
CA CYS A 185 11.91 0.73 -15.86
C CYS A 185 13.23 0.40 -15.15
N LEU A 186 13.30 0.76 -13.87
CA LEU A 186 14.40 0.40 -12.99
C LEU A 186 13.89 -0.62 -11.97
N LEU A 187 14.55 -1.77 -11.93
CA LEU A 187 14.22 -2.87 -11.03
C LEU A 187 15.36 -3.08 -10.03
N LEU A 188 15.02 -3.01 -8.75
CA LEU A 188 15.91 -3.35 -7.65
C LEU A 188 15.33 -4.55 -6.90
N MET A 189 16.11 -5.60 -6.76
CA MET A 189 15.76 -6.80 -5.99
C MET A 189 16.78 -7.03 -4.90
N ARG A 190 16.34 -7.58 -3.78
CA ARG A 190 17.24 -7.88 -2.66
C ARG A 190 18.32 -8.88 -3.12
N SER A 191 19.59 -8.55 -2.83
CA SER A 191 20.77 -9.36 -3.14
C SER A 191 21.09 -9.53 -4.63
N GLU A 192 20.45 -8.74 -5.50
CA GLU A 192 20.74 -8.72 -6.93
C GLU A 192 21.22 -7.32 -7.35
N ASP A 193 21.96 -7.27 -8.46
CA ASP A 193 22.35 -6.01 -9.05
C ASP A 193 21.15 -5.26 -9.64
N PRO A 194 21.12 -3.91 -9.57
CA PRO A 194 20.05 -3.12 -10.18
C PRO A 194 19.99 -3.35 -11.70
N VAL A 195 18.79 -3.43 -12.24
CA VAL A 195 18.54 -3.65 -13.66
C VAL A 195 17.69 -2.54 -14.26
N ILE A 196 18.13 -1.97 -15.38
CA ILE A 196 17.29 -1.15 -16.26
C ILE A 196 16.77 -2.06 -17.37
N ASP A 197 15.44 -2.16 -17.50
CA ASP A 197 14.79 -3.01 -18.50
C ASP A 197 13.64 -2.25 -19.16
N ARG A 198 13.04 -2.88 -20.15
CA ARG A 198 11.89 -2.30 -20.84
C ARG A 198 10.59 -2.72 -20.18
N LYS A 199 9.67 -1.77 -20.07
CA LYS A 199 8.31 -2.03 -19.63
C LYS A 199 7.64 -3.05 -20.55
N TYR A 200 6.91 -3.96 -19.94
CA TYR A 200 6.12 -4.93 -20.71
C TYR A 200 5.00 -4.22 -21.49
N ASN A 201 4.88 -4.54 -22.76
CA ASN A 201 3.78 -4.02 -23.57
C ASN A 201 2.50 -4.79 -23.25
N LEU A 202 1.58 -4.16 -22.53
CA LEU A 202 0.32 -4.75 -22.07
C LEU A 202 -0.54 -5.26 -23.22
N LEU A 203 -0.50 -4.63 -24.41
CA LEU A 203 -1.24 -5.07 -25.60
C LEU A 203 -0.75 -6.42 -26.15
N LYS A 204 0.42 -6.90 -25.71
CA LYS A 204 0.93 -8.24 -26.05
C LYS A 204 0.52 -9.31 -25.02
N HIS A 205 -0.15 -8.94 -23.94
CA HIS A 205 -0.56 -9.89 -22.94
C HIS A 205 -1.64 -10.84 -23.47
N PRO A 206 -1.56 -12.16 -23.26
CA PRO A 206 -2.56 -13.10 -23.79
C PRO A 206 -4.01 -12.80 -23.38
N ASN A 207 -4.19 -12.20 -22.21
CA ASN A 207 -5.50 -11.88 -21.67
C ASN A 207 -6.05 -10.50 -22.10
N VAL A 208 -5.28 -9.70 -22.86
CA VAL A 208 -5.76 -8.40 -23.36
C VAL A 208 -7.06 -8.51 -24.13
N LYS A 209 -7.29 -9.65 -24.79
CA LYS A 209 -8.54 -9.94 -25.53
C LYS A 209 -9.81 -9.91 -24.67
N TYR A 210 -9.67 -10.00 -23.34
CA TYR A 210 -10.79 -9.93 -22.39
C TYR A 210 -10.99 -8.52 -21.82
N THR A 211 -10.16 -7.56 -22.21
CA THR A 211 -10.28 -6.16 -21.78
C THR A 211 -10.93 -5.30 -22.86
N PRO A 212 -11.58 -4.20 -22.49
CA PRO A 212 -12.15 -3.26 -23.45
C PRO A 212 -11.14 -2.72 -24.47
N ASP A 213 -9.85 -2.60 -24.09
CA ASP A 213 -8.77 -2.11 -24.95
C ASP A 213 -8.54 -2.99 -26.20
N ALA A 214 -8.88 -4.27 -26.12
CA ALA A 214 -8.81 -5.20 -27.25
C ALA A 214 -10.20 -5.64 -27.75
N GLY A 215 -11.24 -4.92 -27.39
CA GLY A 215 -12.61 -5.18 -27.83
C GLY A 215 -13.34 -6.26 -27.06
N GLY A 216 -12.83 -6.64 -25.88
CA GLY A 216 -13.57 -7.49 -24.95
C GLY A 216 -14.80 -6.77 -24.39
N GLU A 217 -15.87 -7.51 -24.14
CA GLU A 217 -17.05 -6.92 -23.53
C GLU A 217 -16.76 -6.51 -22.07
N PRO A 218 -17.24 -5.33 -21.63
CA PRO A 218 -17.14 -4.93 -20.24
C PRO A 218 -17.83 -5.95 -19.33
N TYR A 219 -17.23 -6.23 -18.17
CA TYR A 219 -17.89 -7.05 -17.17
C TYR A 219 -19.17 -6.37 -16.69
N VAL A 220 -20.28 -7.08 -16.81
CA VAL A 220 -21.57 -6.65 -16.26
C VAL A 220 -21.85 -7.53 -15.06
N MET A 221 -22.04 -6.89 -13.89
CA MET A 221 -22.37 -7.61 -12.66
C MET A 221 -23.73 -8.29 -12.83
N PRO A 222 -23.83 -9.62 -12.56
CA PRO A 222 -25.10 -10.31 -12.62
C PRO A 222 -26.12 -9.68 -11.66
N PRO A 223 -27.40 -9.54 -12.03
CA PRO A 223 -28.43 -8.98 -11.16
C PRO A 223 -28.56 -9.69 -9.82
N ASP A 224 -28.36 -11.01 -9.79
CA ASP A 224 -28.47 -11.87 -8.62
C ASP A 224 -27.31 -11.65 -7.63
N TYR A 225 -26.22 -10.98 -8.03
CA TYR A 225 -25.10 -10.68 -7.14
C TYR A 225 -25.41 -9.52 -6.19
N MET A 226 -26.43 -8.73 -6.50
CA MET A 226 -26.90 -7.65 -5.61
C MET A 226 -27.67 -8.20 -4.40
N GLY A 227 -27.86 -9.54 -4.27
CA GLY A 227 -28.70 -10.15 -3.26
C GLY A 227 -30.10 -9.52 -3.30
N ASP A 228 -30.96 -9.82 -2.36
CA ASP A 228 -32.14 -9.02 -2.05
C ASP A 228 -31.76 -7.66 -1.39
N ALA A 229 -30.63 -7.06 -1.79
CA ALA A 229 -30.36 -5.67 -1.55
C ALA A 229 -31.44 -4.90 -2.33
N ALA A 230 -32.62 -4.89 -1.78
CA ALA A 230 -33.64 -3.90 -2.11
C ALA A 230 -32.86 -2.60 -2.26
N THR A 231 -32.92 -2.00 -3.43
CA THR A 231 -32.38 -0.70 -3.73
C THR A 231 -32.61 0.17 -2.51
N ILE A 232 -31.58 0.37 -1.67
CA ILE A 232 -31.65 1.29 -0.55
C ILE A 232 -31.61 2.63 -1.23
N THR A 233 -32.78 3.08 -1.66
CA THR A 233 -32.94 4.45 -2.14
C THR A 233 -32.62 5.34 -0.93
N MET A 234 -31.98 6.48 -1.19
CA MET A 234 -31.74 7.50 -0.13
C MET A 234 -33.00 7.81 0.66
N ASP A 235 -34.18 7.64 0.06
CA ASP A 235 -35.49 7.79 0.70
C ASP A 235 -35.78 6.67 1.73
N ALA A 236 -35.27 5.45 1.52
CA ALA A 236 -35.40 4.36 2.51
C ALA A 236 -34.45 4.55 3.70
N VAL A 237 -33.29 5.19 3.50
CA VAL A 237 -32.39 5.59 4.60
C VAL A 237 -32.98 6.75 5.40
N ALA A 238 -33.66 7.68 4.74
CA ALA A 238 -34.37 8.78 5.40
C ALA A 238 -35.63 8.31 6.15
N ALA A 239 -36.28 7.24 5.69
CA ALA A 239 -37.46 6.63 6.34
C ALA A 239 -37.12 5.66 7.48
N ALA A 240 -35.89 5.10 7.50
CA ALA A 240 -35.37 4.35 8.64
C ALA A 240 -34.87 5.37 9.69
N THR A 241 -35.82 6.04 10.32
CA THR A 241 -35.73 6.83 11.57
C THR A 241 -34.32 6.83 12.19
N ALA A 242 -33.52 7.86 11.85
CA ALA A 242 -32.65 8.42 12.87
C ALA A 242 -33.56 8.74 14.08
N PRO A 243 -33.28 8.25 15.30
CA PRO A 243 -34.02 8.73 16.47
C PRO A 243 -33.95 10.26 16.42
N GLU A 244 -35.12 10.93 16.52
CA GLU A 244 -35.11 12.37 16.64
C GLU A 244 -34.16 12.69 17.78
N ILE A 245 -33.07 13.35 17.46
CA ILE A 245 -32.13 13.83 18.47
C ILE A 245 -32.91 14.83 19.29
N THR A 246 -33.30 14.44 20.49
CA THR A 246 -34.04 15.27 21.39
C THR A 246 -33.18 16.42 21.89
N GLU A 247 -33.81 17.52 22.30
CA GLU A 247 -33.10 18.64 22.87
C GLU A 247 -32.21 18.23 24.07
N GLU A 248 -32.67 17.26 24.86
CA GLU A 248 -31.88 16.64 25.95
C GLU A 248 -30.61 15.94 25.47
N MET A 249 -30.63 15.28 24.30
CA MET A 249 -29.43 14.64 23.71
C MET A 249 -28.43 15.71 23.22
N TYR A 250 -28.90 16.83 22.70
CA TYR A 250 -28.04 17.96 22.35
C TYR A 250 -27.40 18.60 23.59
N GLU A 251 -28.12 18.74 24.67
CA GLU A 251 -27.60 19.27 25.95
C GLU A 251 -26.54 18.30 26.53
N GLN A 252 -26.77 16.98 26.46
CA GLN A 252 -25.77 15.97 26.87
C GLN A 252 -24.51 15.99 26.02
N LEU A 253 -24.64 16.12 24.70
CA LEU A 253 -23.47 16.21 23.80
C LEU A 253 -22.69 17.50 24.06
N ASP A 254 -23.35 18.63 24.23
CA ASP A 254 -22.71 19.92 24.53
C ASP A 254 -22.03 19.91 25.92
N TYR A 255 -22.62 19.18 26.89
CA TYR A 255 -22.03 18.98 28.20
C TYR A 255 -20.77 18.13 28.12
N LEU A 256 -20.78 16.99 27.39
CA LEU A 256 -19.64 16.09 27.23
C LEU A 256 -18.50 16.73 26.41
N GLU A 257 -18.83 17.60 25.46
CA GLU A 257 -17.84 18.34 24.68
C GLU A 257 -17.11 19.38 25.56
N LYS A 258 -17.79 19.93 26.57
CA LYS A 258 -17.21 20.87 27.53
C LYS A 258 -16.49 20.21 28.71
N HIS A 259 -16.75 18.92 28.96
CA HIS A 259 -16.17 18.14 30.08
C HIS A 259 -15.60 16.80 29.58
N PRO A 260 -14.55 16.83 28.73
CA PRO A 260 -14.01 15.62 28.13
C PRO A 260 -13.44 14.62 29.15
N GLU A 261 -13.13 15.06 30.36
CA GLU A 261 -12.66 14.21 31.47
C GLU A 261 -13.75 13.25 31.99
N GLU A 262 -15.02 13.58 31.93
CA GLU A 262 -16.10 12.72 32.46
C GLU A 262 -16.40 11.55 31.51
N ASN A 263 -16.05 11.66 30.22
CA ASN A 263 -16.18 10.58 29.26
C ASN A 263 -15.18 9.41 29.48
N TYR A 264 -14.19 9.62 30.36
CA TYR A 264 -13.14 8.63 30.68
C TYR A 264 -13.56 7.66 31.80
N TYR A 265 -14.46 8.08 32.71
CA TYR A 265 -14.81 7.30 33.90
C TYR A 265 -15.97 6.32 33.71
N GLU A 266 -16.88 6.53 32.77
CA GLU A 266 -17.97 5.59 32.49
C GLU A 266 -17.47 4.30 31.80
N ASN A 267 -16.29 4.33 31.15
CA ASN A 267 -15.72 3.14 30.52
C ASN A 267 -14.99 2.20 31.50
N GLU A 268 -14.54 2.68 32.67
CA GLU A 268 -13.86 1.81 33.66
C GLU A 268 -14.87 1.06 34.55
N GLU A 269 -16.02 1.61 34.83
CA GLU A 269 -17.05 0.90 35.65
C GLU A 269 -17.73 -0.25 34.89
N ASN A 270 -17.83 -0.16 33.57
CA ASN A 270 -18.40 -1.26 32.76
C ASN A 270 -17.43 -2.45 32.56
N PHE A 271 -16.11 -2.26 32.74
CA PHE A 271 -15.15 -3.37 32.65
C PHE A 271 -15.04 -4.19 33.92
N SER A 272 -15.42 -3.64 35.08
CA SER A 272 -15.34 -4.34 36.37
C SER A 272 -16.47 -5.32 36.63
N GLN A 273 -17.54 -5.34 35.82
CA GLN A 273 -18.66 -6.27 35.97
C GLN A 273 -18.49 -7.60 35.24
N TYR A 274 -17.48 -7.76 34.38
CA TYR A 274 -17.22 -9.00 33.64
C TYR A 274 -16.13 -9.90 34.20
N ASP A 275 -15.50 -9.51 35.32
CA ASP A 275 -14.39 -10.27 35.93
C ASP A 275 -14.77 -10.98 37.24
N GLN A 276 -16.07 -11.26 37.48
CA GLN A 276 -16.55 -12.11 38.57
C GLN A 276 -17.55 -13.13 38.04
N GLY A 277 -17.02 -14.27 37.59
CA GLY A 277 -17.85 -15.42 37.21
C GLY A 277 -16.99 -16.59 36.78
N ASP A 278 -16.57 -17.41 37.77
CA ASP A 278 -16.11 -18.81 37.79
C ASP A 278 -15.33 -19.38 36.56
#